data_53c778a992a89e1f6e0efd3de16ca522
#
_entry.id   53c778a992a89e1f6e0efd3de16ca522
#
_cell.length_a   1.000
_cell.length_b   1.000
_cell.length_c   1.000
_cell.angle_alpha   90.00
_cell.angle_beta   90.00
_cell.angle_gamma   90.00
#
_symmetry.space_group_name_H-M   'P 1'
#
loop_
_entity.id
_entity.type
_entity.pdbx_description
1 polymer ?
#
loop_
_entity_poly.entity_id
_entity_poly.type
_entity_poly.pdbx_seq_one_letter_code
_entity_poly.pdbx_strand_id
1 'polypeptide(L)'
;MEVLLSFILISLIVLFLSLAGTTIYNSYVNNRQLEFNKAYMLSNLVIDIDAISAMFDVLINDCVMEYLLFNPINEDVYINAEKEREIITDITSKVIFRLTDEILSKLSLIYVINTEEELSDIITTKVYIRVTDFVVSHNTMKQ
;
A
#
# COMPACT_ATOMS: atom_id res chain seq x y z
N MET A 1 48.27 -39.07 37.70
CA MET A 1 46.84 -38.72 37.81
C MET A 1 46.60 -37.25 37.49
N GLU A 2 47.35 -36.31 37.99
CA GLU A 2 47.20 -34.84 37.74
C GLU A 2 47.35 -34.44 36.28
N VAL A 3 48.31 -35.04 35.54
CA VAL A 3 48.53 -34.73 34.12
C VAL A 3 47.34 -35.13 33.28
N LEU A 4 46.67 -36.24 33.56
CA LEU A 4 45.51 -36.73 32.87
C LEU A 4 44.29 -35.81 33.10
N LEU A 5 44.14 -35.33 34.35
CA LEU A 5 43.07 -34.41 34.75
C LEU A 5 43.21 -33.04 34.06
N SER A 6 44.46 -32.52 33.96
CA SER A 6 44.78 -31.30 33.26
C SER A 6 44.48 -31.40 31.76
N PHE A 7 44.76 -32.54 31.14
CA PHE A 7 44.47 -32.78 29.72
C PHE A 7 42.95 -32.79 29.45
N ILE A 8 42.18 -33.43 30.32
CA ILE A 8 40.72 -33.46 30.21
C ILE A 8 40.15 -32.05 30.38
N LEU A 9 40.66 -31.29 31.34
CA LEU A 9 40.19 -29.91 31.61
C LEU A 9 40.45 -28.98 30.40
N ILE A 10 41.66 -29.04 29.83
CA ILE A 10 42.04 -28.26 28.64
C ILE A 10 41.14 -28.65 27.46
N SER A 11 40.89 -29.93 27.23
CA SER A 11 40.02 -30.40 26.14
C SER A 11 38.58 -29.90 26.29
N LEU A 12 38.05 -29.90 27.52
CA LEU A 12 36.73 -29.36 27.82
C LEU A 12 36.65 -27.85 27.56
N ILE A 13 37.66 -27.07 27.93
CA ILE A 13 37.72 -25.61 27.68
C ILE A 13 37.76 -25.34 26.19
N VAL A 14 38.57 -26.05 25.42
CA VAL A 14 38.67 -25.89 23.95
C VAL A 14 37.33 -26.23 23.29
N LEU A 15 36.68 -27.29 23.74
CA LEU A 15 35.37 -27.70 23.22
C LEU A 15 34.28 -26.64 23.52
N PHE A 16 34.30 -26.08 24.72
CA PHE A 16 33.36 -25.03 25.13
C PHE A 16 33.55 -23.72 24.34
N LEU A 17 34.81 -23.29 24.14
CA LEU A 17 35.15 -22.13 23.34
C LEU A 17 34.76 -22.30 21.86
N SER A 18 34.94 -23.51 21.33
CA SER A 18 34.53 -23.85 19.95
C SER A 18 33.02 -23.77 19.78
N LEU A 19 32.25 -24.35 20.71
CA LEU A 19 30.77 -24.27 20.70
C LEU A 19 30.26 -22.84 20.88
N ALA A 20 30.84 -22.07 21.77
CA ALA A 20 30.48 -20.66 21.96
C ALA A 20 30.79 -19.83 20.71
N GLY A 21 31.94 -20.03 20.10
CA GLY A 21 32.35 -19.36 18.86
C GLY A 21 31.40 -19.66 17.69
N THR A 22 31.03 -20.92 17.50
CA THR A 22 30.09 -21.31 16.44
C THR A 22 28.69 -20.73 16.67
N THR A 23 28.25 -20.69 17.92
CA THR A 23 26.91 -20.10 18.27
C THR A 23 26.90 -18.61 18.01
N ILE A 24 27.91 -17.87 18.38
CA ILE A 24 28.05 -16.43 18.14
C ILE A 24 28.12 -16.15 16.64
N TYR A 25 28.93 -16.92 15.91
CA TYR A 25 29.06 -16.79 14.46
C TYR A 25 27.73 -17.03 13.74
N ASN A 26 27.03 -18.12 14.08
CA ASN A 26 25.72 -18.42 13.48
C ASN A 26 24.67 -17.37 13.82
N SER A 27 24.67 -16.84 15.03
CA SER A 27 23.77 -15.76 15.43
C SER A 27 24.05 -14.46 14.63
N TYR A 28 25.32 -14.14 14.42
CA TYR A 28 25.73 -12.97 13.63
C TYR A 28 25.33 -13.10 12.15
N VAL A 29 25.56 -14.27 11.54
CA VAL A 29 25.19 -14.55 10.15
C VAL A 29 23.68 -14.52 9.96
N ASN A 30 22.92 -15.15 10.87
CA ASN A 30 21.46 -15.14 10.82
C ASN A 30 20.88 -13.72 10.95
N ASN A 31 21.41 -12.90 11.85
CA ASN A 31 20.96 -11.52 11.99
C ASN A 31 21.24 -10.70 10.73
N ARG A 32 22.41 -10.86 10.10
CA ARG A 32 22.72 -10.19 8.83
C ARG A 32 21.80 -10.63 7.69
N GLN A 33 21.49 -11.91 7.58
CA GLN A 33 20.55 -12.41 6.58
C GLN A 33 19.14 -11.86 6.83
N LEU A 34 18.74 -11.74 8.09
CA LEU A 34 17.42 -11.20 8.46
C LEU A 34 17.30 -9.72 8.11
N GLU A 35 18.35 -8.92 8.33
CA GLU A 35 18.40 -7.51 7.95
C GLU A 35 18.40 -7.32 6.42
N PHE A 36 19.16 -8.14 5.70
CA PHE A 36 19.17 -8.12 4.24
C PHE A 36 17.80 -8.49 3.65
N ASN A 37 17.18 -9.55 4.17
CA ASN A 37 15.85 -9.97 3.75
C ASN A 37 14.78 -8.92 4.06
N LYS A 38 14.87 -8.23 5.20
CA LYS A 38 13.98 -7.11 5.53
C LYS A 38 14.16 -5.94 4.56
N ALA A 39 15.38 -5.55 4.26
CA ALA A 39 15.68 -4.47 3.32
C ALA A 39 15.19 -4.82 1.90
N TYR A 40 15.37 -6.06 1.46
CA TYR A 40 14.88 -6.55 0.17
C TYR A 40 13.35 -6.60 0.11
N MET A 41 12.69 -7.09 1.17
CA MET A 41 11.22 -7.08 1.27
C MET A 41 10.67 -5.64 1.27
N LEU A 42 11.29 -4.73 2.02
CA LEU A 42 10.87 -3.32 2.05
C LEU A 42 11.02 -2.65 0.69
N SER A 43 12.12 -2.90 -0.06
CA SER A 43 12.31 -2.33 -1.39
C SER A 43 11.27 -2.83 -2.39
N ASN A 44 10.95 -4.12 -2.36
CA ASN A 44 9.90 -4.69 -3.21
C ASN A 44 8.50 -4.19 -2.81
N LEU A 45 8.24 -4.03 -1.52
CA LEU A 45 6.98 -3.49 -1.02
C LEU A 45 6.75 -2.05 -1.49
N VAL A 46 7.80 -1.20 -1.48
CA VAL A 46 7.71 0.19 -1.97
C VAL A 46 7.37 0.23 -3.47
N ILE A 47 8.01 -0.62 -4.28
CA ILE A 47 7.72 -0.71 -5.71
C ILE A 47 6.26 -1.17 -5.95
N ASP A 48 5.79 -2.14 -5.19
CA ASP A 48 4.41 -2.62 -5.28
C ASP A 48 3.39 -1.55 -4.84
N ILE A 49 3.70 -0.77 -3.81
CA ILE A 49 2.84 0.32 -3.32
C ILE A 49 2.61 1.37 -4.41
N ASP A 50 3.68 1.83 -5.06
CA ASP A 50 3.57 2.84 -6.13
C ASP A 50 2.78 2.30 -7.33
N ALA A 51 3.01 1.05 -7.72
CA ALA A 51 2.28 0.40 -8.80
C ALA A 51 0.78 0.24 -8.49
N ILE A 52 0.43 -0.16 -7.27
CA ILE A 52 -0.96 -0.33 -6.83
C ILE A 52 -1.65 1.03 -6.74
N SER A 53 -0.98 2.05 -6.20
CA SER A 53 -1.52 3.40 -6.12
C SER A 53 -1.79 3.96 -7.51
N ALA A 54 -0.86 3.80 -8.45
CA ALA A 54 -1.04 4.23 -9.84
C ALA A 54 -2.21 3.49 -10.52
N MET A 55 -2.34 2.18 -10.31
CA MET A 55 -3.43 1.39 -10.86
C MET A 55 -4.80 1.82 -10.29
N PHE A 56 -4.85 2.16 -9.01
CA PHE A 56 -6.05 2.67 -8.37
C PHE A 56 -6.44 4.05 -8.90
N ASP A 57 -5.47 4.94 -9.10
CA ASP A 57 -5.71 6.26 -9.68
C ASP A 57 -6.20 6.17 -11.14
N VAL A 58 -5.69 5.21 -11.92
CA VAL A 58 -6.19 4.92 -13.29
C VAL A 58 -7.64 4.45 -13.24
N LEU A 59 -7.99 3.51 -12.34
CA LEU A 59 -9.35 3.03 -12.18
C LEU A 59 -10.34 4.16 -11.84
N ILE A 60 -9.95 5.07 -10.96
CA ILE A 60 -10.77 6.24 -10.60
C ILE A 60 -10.94 7.15 -11.81
N ASN A 61 -9.86 7.48 -12.51
CA ASN A 61 -9.92 8.32 -13.70
C ASN A 61 -10.81 7.70 -14.79
N ASP A 62 -10.72 6.40 -15.02
CA ASP A 62 -11.57 5.70 -16.00
C ASP A 62 -13.05 5.78 -15.61
N CYS A 63 -13.38 5.60 -14.31
CA CYS A 63 -14.74 5.74 -13.82
C CYS A 63 -15.29 7.18 -13.97
N VAL A 64 -14.45 8.19 -13.72
CA VAL A 64 -14.81 9.61 -13.90
C VAL A 64 -15.06 9.91 -15.38
N MET A 65 -14.14 9.53 -16.25
CA MET A 65 -14.26 9.77 -17.70
C MET A 65 -15.47 9.05 -18.29
N GLU A 66 -15.70 7.81 -17.89
CA GLU A 66 -16.88 7.06 -18.33
C GLU A 66 -18.18 7.68 -17.84
N TYR A 67 -18.24 8.15 -16.58
CA TYR A 67 -19.41 8.87 -16.07
C TYR A 67 -19.72 10.10 -16.91
N LEU A 68 -18.72 10.91 -17.22
CA LEU A 68 -18.88 12.13 -18.02
C LEU A 68 -19.29 11.83 -19.46
N LEU A 69 -18.83 10.72 -20.05
CA LEU A 69 -19.22 10.30 -21.39
C LEU A 69 -20.70 9.89 -21.47
N PHE A 70 -21.19 9.16 -20.45
CA PHE A 70 -22.57 8.66 -20.43
C PHE A 70 -23.57 9.67 -19.86
N ASN A 71 -23.10 10.66 -19.10
CA ASN A 71 -23.89 11.72 -18.51
C ASN A 71 -23.32 13.08 -18.97
N PRO A 72 -23.48 13.44 -20.25
CA PRO A 72 -22.93 14.69 -20.76
C PRO A 72 -23.55 15.84 -19.98
N ILE A 73 -22.71 16.57 -19.26
CA ILE A 73 -23.13 17.79 -18.57
C ILE A 73 -23.26 18.84 -19.64
N ASN A 74 -24.48 19.40 -19.78
CA ASN A 74 -24.71 20.46 -20.74
C ASN A 74 -23.77 21.63 -20.45
N GLU A 75 -23.03 22.06 -21.46
CA GLU A 75 -22.06 23.16 -21.35
C GLU A 75 -22.66 24.45 -20.78
N ASP A 76 -23.95 24.63 -20.93
CA ASP A 76 -24.67 25.83 -20.43
C ASP A 76 -25.12 25.73 -18.96
N VAL A 77 -25.01 24.59 -18.32
CA VAL A 77 -25.49 24.38 -16.95
C VAL A 77 -24.34 24.53 -15.93
N TYR A 78 -24.54 25.43 -14.97
CA TYR A 78 -23.65 25.55 -13.83
C TYR A 78 -23.81 24.36 -12.88
N ILE A 79 -22.69 23.73 -12.54
CA ILE A 79 -22.66 22.61 -11.59
C ILE A 79 -22.67 23.20 -10.18
N ASN A 80 -23.76 23.02 -9.47
CA ASN A 80 -23.90 23.42 -8.08
C ASN A 80 -23.39 22.33 -7.14
N ALA A 81 -23.26 22.64 -5.84
CA ALA A 81 -22.74 21.72 -4.82
C ALA A 81 -23.59 20.45 -4.66
N GLU A 82 -24.88 20.48 -4.92
CA GLU A 82 -25.77 19.32 -4.84
C GLU A 82 -25.50 18.37 -6.01
N LYS A 83 -25.37 18.89 -7.21
CA LYS A 83 -25.03 18.09 -8.40
C LYS A 83 -23.62 17.53 -8.32
N GLU A 84 -22.68 18.30 -7.79
CA GLU A 84 -21.31 17.80 -7.54
C GLU A 84 -21.32 16.60 -6.57
N ARG A 85 -22.09 16.64 -5.49
CA ARG A 85 -22.23 15.53 -4.55
C ARG A 85 -22.86 14.30 -5.20
N GLU A 86 -23.88 14.47 -6.01
CA GLU A 86 -24.52 13.39 -6.76
C GLU A 86 -23.48 12.69 -7.66
N ILE A 87 -22.72 13.46 -8.44
CA ILE A 87 -21.66 12.96 -9.31
C ILE A 87 -20.62 12.15 -8.52
N ILE A 88 -20.16 12.70 -7.38
CA ILE A 88 -19.17 12.04 -6.52
C ILE A 88 -19.73 10.70 -5.99
N THR A 89 -20.97 10.68 -5.53
CA THR A 89 -21.62 9.48 -4.98
C THR A 89 -21.75 8.39 -6.04
N ASP A 90 -22.18 8.73 -7.24
CA ASP A 90 -22.37 7.79 -8.34
C ASP A 90 -21.02 7.21 -8.81
N ILE A 91 -20.01 8.06 -8.96
CA ILE A 91 -18.66 7.60 -9.34
C ILE A 91 -18.05 6.74 -8.24
N THR A 92 -18.17 7.13 -6.96
CA THR A 92 -17.69 6.34 -5.82
C THR A 92 -18.29 4.94 -5.82
N SER A 93 -19.60 4.84 -5.98
CA SER A 93 -20.32 3.56 -6.07
C SER A 93 -19.81 2.70 -7.23
N LYS A 94 -19.54 3.33 -8.37
CA LYS A 94 -19.01 2.67 -9.56
C LYS A 94 -17.58 2.16 -9.37
N VAL A 95 -16.72 2.95 -8.71
CA VAL A 95 -15.36 2.54 -8.35
C VAL A 95 -15.41 1.34 -7.42
N ILE A 96 -16.22 1.39 -6.34
CA ILE A 96 -16.37 0.27 -5.39
C ILE A 96 -16.81 -1.00 -6.12
N PHE A 97 -17.79 -0.90 -7.01
CA PHE A 97 -18.28 -2.04 -7.79
C PHE A 97 -17.20 -2.66 -8.71
N ARG A 98 -16.25 -1.87 -9.18
CA ARG A 98 -15.16 -2.33 -10.07
C ARG A 98 -13.91 -2.82 -9.33
N LEU A 99 -13.83 -2.62 -8.02
CA LEU A 99 -12.73 -3.13 -7.24
C LEU A 99 -12.81 -4.66 -7.17
N THR A 100 -11.75 -5.32 -7.63
CA THR A 100 -11.60 -6.76 -7.47
C THR A 100 -11.05 -7.08 -6.08
N ASP A 101 -11.31 -8.29 -5.59
CA ASP A 101 -10.78 -8.76 -4.29
C ASP A 101 -9.25 -8.65 -4.22
N GLU A 102 -8.57 -8.82 -5.36
CA GLU A 102 -7.12 -8.66 -5.44
C GLU A 102 -6.69 -7.21 -5.20
N ILE A 103 -7.35 -6.25 -5.82
CA ILE A 103 -7.07 -4.81 -5.62
C ILE A 103 -7.40 -4.41 -4.19
N LEU A 104 -8.54 -4.86 -3.66
CA LEU A 104 -8.96 -4.60 -2.28
C LEU A 104 -7.94 -5.09 -1.26
N SER A 105 -7.44 -6.33 -1.42
CA SER A 105 -6.45 -6.89 -0.52
C SER A 105 -5.14 -6.11 -0.54
N LYS A 106 -4.72 -5.61 -1.70
CA LYS A 106 -3.52 -4.78 -1.86
C LYS A 106 -3.72 -3.38 -1.29
N LEU A 107 -4.88 -2.76 -1.54
CA LEU A 107 -5.21 -1.44 -0.97
C LEU A 107 -5.28 -1.47 0.56
N SER A 108 -5.82 -2.54 1.16
CA SER A 108 -5.86 -2.69 2.60
C SER A 108 -4.48 -2.72 3.26
N LEU A 109 -3.45 -3.20 2.55
CA LEU A 109 -2.07 -3.17 3.02
C LEU A 109 -1.46 -1.75 2.99
N ILE A 110 -1.84 -0.94 1.99
CA ILE A 110 -1.32 0.42 1.82
C ILE A 110 -1.97 1.40 2.78
N TYR A 111 -3.30 1.36 2.87
CA TYR A 111 -4.10 2.34 3.62
C TYR A 111 -4.51 1.86 5.01
N VAL A 112 -4.10 0.64 5.43
CA VAL A 112 -4.50 0.04 6.73
C VAL A 112 -6.03 0.04 6.88
N ILE A 113 -6.73 -0.38 5.83
CA ILE A 113 -8.19 -0.40 5.77
C ILE A 113 -8.70 -1.58 6.60
N ASN A 114 -9.53 -1.31 7.60
CA ASN A 114 -10.10 -2.33 8.47
C ASN A 114 -11.61 -2.49 8.25
N THR A 115 -12.26 -1.49 7.63
CA THR A 115 -13.70 -1.47 7.41
C THR A 115 -14.04 -1.03 5.98
N GLU A 116 -15.23 -1.44 5.50
CA GLU A 116 -15.75 -0.97 4.21
C GLU A 116 -16.00 0.54 4.21
N GLU A 117 -16.29 1.13 5.36
CA GLU A 117 -16.51 2.56 5.52
C GLU A 117 -15.22 3.34 5.30
N GLU A 118 -14.10 2.91 5.90
CA GLU A 118 -12.78 3.50 5.67
C GLU A 118 -12.35 3.43 4.20
N LEU A 119 -12.63 2.31 3.53
CA LEU A 119 -12.38 2.15 2.10
C LEU A 119 -13.22 3.14 1.29
N SER A 120 -14.52 3.24 1.59
CA SER A 120 -15.43 4.17 0.93
C SER A 120 -14.96 5.62 1.09
N ASP A 121 -14.50 6.02 2.26
CA ASP A 121 -13.99 7.36 2.54
C ASP A 121 -12.74 7.68 1.73
N ILE A 122 -11.81 6.74 1.61
CA ILE A 122 -10.60 6.90 0.79
C ILE A 122 -10.97 7.08 -0.68
N ILE A 123 -11.87 6.25 -1.20
CA ILE A 123 -12.34 6.34 -2.58
C ILE A 123 -13.04 7.67 -2.81
N THR A 124 -13.98 8.03 -1.93
CA THR A 124 -14.75 9.28 -2.01
C THR A 124 -13.81 10.49 -2.02
N THR A 125 -12.78 10.50 -1.19
CA THR A 125 -11.80 11.59 -1.15
C THR A 125 -11.03 11.72 -2.47
N LYS A 126 -10.60 10.60 -3.05
CA LYS A 126 -9.89 10.61 -4.34
C LYS A 126 -10.82 11.01 -5.50
N VAL A 127 -12.04 10.51 -5.51
CA VAL A 127 -13.07 10.88 -6.50
C VAL A 127 -13.42 12.37 -6.37
N TYR A 128 -13.60 12.86 -5.14
CA TYR A 128 -13.87 14.27 -4.86
C TYR A 128 -12.82 15.18 -5.50
N ILE A 129 -11.54 14.91 -5.30
CA ILE A 129 -10.45 15.71 -5.88
C ILE A 129 -10.59 15.79 -7.41
N ARG A 130 -10.84 14.65 -8.07
CA ARG A 130 -10.95 14.59 -9.54
C ARG A 130 -12.20 15.29 -10.08
N VAL A 131 -13.33 15.12 -9.40
CA VAL A 131 -14.60 15.74 -9.79
C VAL A 131 -14.54 17.25 -9.55
N THR A 132 -13.99 17.71 -8.43
CA THR A 132 -13.86 19.14 -8.14
C THR A 132 -12.96 19.84 -9.15
N ASP A 133 -11.83 19.25 -9.56
CA ASP A 133 -10.98 19.79 -10.62
C ASP A 133 -11.77 19.96 -11.94
N PHE A 134 -12.58 18.96 -12.29
CA PHE A 134 -13.46 19.03 -13.45
C PHE A 134 -14.52 20.14 -13.31
N VAL A 135 -15.22 20.21 -12.17
CA VAL A 135 -16.27 21.19 -11.90
C VAL A 135 -15.74 22.62 -11.95
N VAL A 136 -14.58 22.86 -11.33
CA VAL A 136 -13.91 24.16 -11.37
C VAL A 136 -13.55 24.53 -12.80
N SER A 137 -12.95 23.63 -13.56
CA SER A 137 -12.63 23.85 -14.96
C SER A 137 -13.88 24.16 -15.80
N HIS A 138 -14.94 23.36 -15.64
CA HIS A 138 -16.21 23.54 -16.34
C HIS A 138 -16.88 24.89 -16.01
N ASN A 139 -16.92 25.25 -14.72
CA ASN A 139 -17.57 26.51 -14.30
C ASN A 139 -16.73 27.75 -14.63
N THR A 140 -15.39 27.63 -14.72
CA THR A 140 -14.51 28.78 -15.08
C THR A 140 -14.59 29.14 -16.55
N MET A 141 -14.88 28.18 -17.44
CA MET A 141 -15.08 28.48 -18.87
C MET A 141 -16.34 29.35 -19.17
N LYS A 142 -17.14 29.65 -18.14
CA LYS A 142 -18.41 30.40 -18.25
C LYS A 142 -18.35 31.84 -17.75
N GLN A 143 -17.19 32.23 -17.19
CA GLN A 143 -16.96 33.62 -16.79
C GLN A 143 -16.23 34.37 -17.90
#